data_2095ca921efa306876e2fb8ee53ad1e9
#
_entry.id   2095ca921efa306876e2fb8ee53ad1e9
#
_cell.length_a   1.000
_cell.length_b   1.000
_cell.length_c   1.000
_cell.angle_alpha   90.00
_cell.angle_beta   90.00
_cell.angle_gamma   90.00
#
_symmetry.space_group_name_H-M   'P 1'
#
loop_
_entity.id
_entity.type
_entity.pdbx_description
1 polymer ?
#
loop_
_entity_poly.entity_id
_entity_poly.type
_entity_poly.pdbx_seq_one_letter_code
_entity_poly.pdbx_strand_id
1 'polypeptide(L)'
;MKKYWIGIIGQVIVGLKRLMRDKMALFFTFLFPLIFLFVFGSIFNNQTTNFKVAIINHSDTEFAKQFVDGAKNDKSKLLQVQDVKNIDDAKEKMKRSEIDGIIELPKEFGEVKGEGAKARPSGTLNVLYAKGQDQAASALTAVMSQVVGSINKAMGQPEPPFKVASQAVGDEALKTFDYTFTGLLAFSLMSMGIFGLANQMPTEKQKGNYRRLRAAPFTSGQLIISTAIVYTLVSLASAALMLVVSMLLFKFTMRGDWLLFVPFLTLAAVMMVGMGLMVGAWAKNENQSAPLANLISFPMMFLSGAFFPSFLFPEWLKAINQFIPMTPVVDGLRLISTENASLAEVLPQFGGVLLCIVVVYIAAIKLFRWE
;
A
#
# COMPACT_ATOMS: atom_id res chain seq x y z
N MET A 1 31.68 23.82 18.38
CA MET A 1 30.40 23.54 17.67
C MET A 1 30.39 24.03 16.24
N LYS A 2 30.73 25.29 15.93
CA LYS A 2 30.67 25.83 14.54
C LYS A 2 31.47 25.04 13.51
N LYS A 3 32.72 24.62 13.84
CA LYS A 3 33.56 23.78 12.95
C LYS A 3 32.99 22.38 12.71
N TYR A 4 32.26 21.81 13.68
CA TYR A 4 31.62 20.51 13.54
C TYR A 4 30.54 20.51 12.45
N TRP A 5 29.65 21.51 12.47
CA TRP A 5 28.58 21.65 11.48
C TRP A 5 29.08 22.06 10.09
N ILE A 6 30.16 22.85 10.01
CA ILE A 6 30.77 23.20 8.72
C ILE A 6 31.26 21.93 8.00
N GLY A 7 31.87 20.98 8.73
CA GLY A 7 32.28 19.70 8.13
C GLY A 7 31.10 18.88 7.61
N ILE A 8 30.00 18.81 8.37
CA ILE A 8 28.77 18.10 7.94
C ILE A 8 28.19 18.75 6.68
N ILE A 9 28.00 20.07 6.69
CA ILE A 9 27.43 20.80 5.54
C ILE A 9 28.30 20.62 4.28
N GLY A 10 29.62 20.75 4.41
CA GLY A 10 30.54 20.51 3.31
C GLY A 10 30.40 19.11 2.72
N GLN A 11 30.33 18.08 3.58
CA GLN A 11 30.18 16.70 3.15
C GLN A 11 28.79 16.44 2.52
N VAL A 12 27.73 17.09 3.01
CA VAL A 12 26.38 17.02 2.41
C VAL A 12 26.41 17.60 0.98
N ILE A 13 27.01 18.77 0.78
CA ILE A 13 27.10 19.39 -0.56
C ILE A 13 27.90 18.49 -1.53
N VAL A 14 29.01 17.94 -1.07
CA VAL A 14 29.84 17.02 -1.87
C VAL A 14 29.05 15.74 -2.20
N GLY A 15 28.37 15.18 -1.22
CA GLY A 15 27.54 13.98 -1.40
C GLY A 15 26.42 14.17 -2.42
N LEU A 16 25.67 15.28 -2.33
CA LEU A 16 24.63 15.62 -3.30
C LEU A 16 25.20 15.81 -4.72
N LYS A 17 26.27 16.59 -4.86
CA LYS A 17 26.93 16.79 -6.20
C LYS A 17 27.42 15.49 -6.80
N ARG A 18 27.93 14.59 -5.98
CA ARG A 18 28.41 13.28 -6.42
C ARG A 18 27.24 12.40 -6.90
N LEU A 19 26.15 12.32 -6.12
CA LEU A 19 24.98 11.54 -6.47
C LEU A 19 24.34 12.05 -7.78
N MET A 20 24.28 13.37 -7.96
CA MET A 20 23.78 13.99 -9.20
C MET A 20 24.65 13.71 -10.45
N ARG A 21 25.89 13.28 -10.26
CA ARG A 21 26.80 12.88 -11.37
C ARG A 21 26.80 11.38 -11.62
N ASP A 22 26.24 10.60 -10.73
CA ASP A 22 26.16 9.15 -10.85
C ASP A 22 24.85 8.76 -11.56
N LYS A 23 24.95 8.47 -12.87
CA LYS A 23 23.80 8.11 -13.70
C LYS A 23 23.08 6.85 -13.21
N MET A 24 23.83 5.86 -12.70
CA MET A 24 23.25 4.62 -12.18
C MET A 24 22.49 4.88 -10.86
N ALA A 25 23.09 5.67 -9.97
CA ALA A 25 22.40 6.06 -8.74
C ALA A 25 21.11 6.84 -9.04
N LEU A 26 21.12 7.78 -9.98
CA LEU A 26 19.93 8.52 -10.41
C LEU A 26 18.87 7.61 -11.02
N PHE A 27 19.26 6.64 -11.84
CA PHE A 27 18.35 5.65 -12.41
C PHE A 27 17.63 4.87 -11.30
N PHE A 28 18.38 4.27 -10.38
CA PHE A 28 17.79 3.47 -9.30
C PHE A 28 17.02 4.30 -8.27
N THR A 29 17.36 5.57 -8.12
CA THR A 29 16.68 6.47 -7.19
C THR A 29 15.33 6.95 -7.70
N PHE A 30 15.27 7.36 -8.98
CA PHE A 30 14.10 8.03 -9.54
C PHE A 30 13.35 7.16 -10.54
N LEU A 31 14.04 6.56 -11.51
CA LEU A 31 13.37 5.83 -12.57
C LEU A 31 12.87 4.45 -12.13
N PHE A 32 13.64 3.75 -11.33
CA PHE A 32 13.27 2.42 -10.87
C PHE A 32 11.98 2.41 -10.02
N PRO A 33 11.78 3.26 -8.99
CA PRO A 33 10.50 3.37 -8.29
C PRO A 33 9.35 3.80 -9.20
N LEU A 34 9.60 4.68 -10.19
CA LEU A 34 8.59 5.07 -11.16
C LEU A 34 8.18 3.92 -12.08
N ILE A 35 9.11 3.07 -12.53
CA ILE A 35 8.78 1.86 -13.29
C ILE A 35 7.83 0.97 -12.47
N PHE A 36 8.13 0.77 -11.19
CA PHE A 36 7.24 0.02 -10.29
C PHE A 36 5.87 0.69 -10.17
N LEU A 37 5.83 2.01 -10.00
CA LEU A 37 4.58 2.76 -9.96
C LEU A 37 3.76 2.57 -11.23
N PHE A 38 4.39 2.63 -12.42
CA PHE A 38 3.70 2.43 -13.69
C PHE A 38 3.18 1.00 -13.86
N VAL A 39 4.03 0.00 -13.57
CA VAL A 39 3.65 -1.42 -13.69
C VAL A 39 2.50 -1.75 -12.74
N PHE A 40 2.68 -1.50 -11.46
CA PHE A 40 1.65 -1.82 -10.47
C PHE A 40 0.43 -0.90 -10.59
N GLY A 41 0.64 0.38 -10.87
CA GLY A 41 -0.46 1.31 -11.12
C GLY A 41 -1.34 0.88 -12.29
N SER A 42 -0.75 0.41 -13.38
CA SER A 42 -1.53 -0.11 -14.53
C SER A 42 -2.27 -1.40 -14.19
N ILE A 43 -1.65 -2.30 -13.42
CA ILE A 43 -2.29 -3.55 -12.98
C ILE A 43 -3.49 -3.26 -12.08
N PHE A 44 -3.32 -2.42 -11.06
CA PHE A 44 -4.36 -2.18 -10.06
C PHE A 44 -5.39 -1.13 -10.47
N ASN A 45 -5.11 -0.30 -11.47
CA ASN A 45 -6.08 0.64 -12.01
C ASN A 45 -7.12 -0.04 -12.94
N ASN A 46 -6.80 -1.22 -13.48
CA ASN A 46 -7.62 -1.94 -14.48
C ASN A 46 -8.27 -3.24 -13.96
N GLN A 47 -8.34 -3.48 -12.65
CA GLN A 47 -8.92 -4.71 -12.12
C GLN A 47 -10.45 -4.69 -12.19
N THR A 48 -11.04 -5.38 -13.20
CA THR A 48 -12.48 -5.60 -13.33
C THR A 48 -12.88 -6.98 -13.84
N THR A 49 -12.02 -7.99 -13.69
CA THR A 49 -12.36 -9.33 -14.22
C THR A 49 -13.09 -10.22 -13.22
N ASN A 50 -12.86 -10.03 -11.92
CA ASN A 50 -13.51 -10.83 -10.86
C ASN A 50 -13.96 -9.88 -9.75
N PHE A 51 -15.26 -9.84 -9.47
CA PHE A 51 -15.81 -8.99 -8.41
C PHE A 51 -15.81 -9.73 -7.07
N LYS A 52 -15.18 -9.15 -6.08
CA LYS A 52 -15.30 -9.58 -4.68
C LYS A 52 -16.54 -8.92 -4.09
N VAL A 53 -17.54 -9.71 -3.73
CA VAL A 53 -18.81 -9.18 -3.24
C VAL A 53 -19.20 -9.80 -1.91
N ALA A 54 -19.87 -9.04 -1.07
CA ALA A 54 -20.60 -9.58 0.06
C ALA A 54 -22.07 -9.75 -0.31
N ILE A 55 -22.72 -10.83 0.15
CA ILE A 55 -24.15 -11.02 -0.05
C ILE A 55 -24.84 -10.90 1.31
N ILE A 56 -25.74 -9.93 1.42
CA ILE A 56 -26.59 -9.73 2.62
C ILE A 56 -28.00 -10.12 2.23
N ASN A 57 -28.45 -11.23 2.78
CA ASN A 57 -29.80 -11.74 2.54
C ASN A 57 -30.72 -11.42 3.72
N HIS A 58 -31.72 -10.57 3.50
CA HIS A 58 -32.80 -10.27 4.47
C HIS A 58 -34.08 -11.04 4.18
N SER A 59 -34.14 -11.80 3.07
CA SER A 59 -35.30 -12.58 2.66
C SER A 59 -35.24 -14.00 3.19
N ASP A 60 -36.36 -14.51 3.70
CA ASP A 60 -36.52 -15.91 4.15
C ASP A 60 -36.99 -16.84 3.02
N THR A 61 -37.24 -16.31 1.80
CA THR A 61 -37.78 -17.09 0.68
C THR A 61 -36.78 -18.15 0.20
N GLU A 62 -37.32 -19.29 -0.23
CA GLU A 62 -36.54 -20.37 -0.81
C GLU A 62 -35.77 -19.94 -2.07
N PHE A 63 -36.37 -19.02 -2.86
CA PHE A 63 -35.72 -18.44 -4.03
C PHE A 63 -34.47 -17.62 -3.68
N ALA A 64 -34.54 -16.82 -2.60
CA ALA A 64 -33.39 -16.06 -2.13
C ALA A 64 -32.25 -16.97 -1.67
N LYS A 65 -32.55 -18.07 -0.97
CA LYS A 65 -31.57 -19.08 -0.54
C LYS A 65 -30.87 -19.72 -1.75
N GLN A 66 -31.65 -20.17 -2.72
CA GLN A 66 -31.12 -20.75 -3.97
C GLN A 66 -30.25 -19.75 -4.75
N PHE A 67 -30.63 -18.48 -4.78
CA PHE A 67 -29.84 -17.43 -5.41
C PHE A 67 -28.48 -17.26 -4.72
N VAL A 68 -28.46 -17.22 -3.37
CA VAL A 68 -27.21 -17.10 -2.59
C VAL A 68 -26.32 -18.32 -2.80
N ASP A 69 -26.88 -19.51 -2.77
CA ASP A 69 -26.14 -20.76 -2.99
C ASP A 69 -25.60 -20.85 -4.41
N GLY A 70 -26.36 -20.41 -5.40
CA GLY A 70 -25.94 -20.31 -6.78
C GLY A 70 -24.78 -19.33 -6.96
N ALA A 71 -24.83 -18.16 -6.32
CA ALA A 71 -23.78 -17.17 -6.37
C ALA A 71 -22.48 -17.63 -5.66
N LYS A 72 -22.61 -18.38 -4.55
CA LYS A 72 -21.44 -18.97 -3.83
C LYS A 72 -20.78 -20.09 -4.63
N ASN A 73 -21.55 -20.85 -5.39
CA ASN A 73 -21.08 -21.99 -6.19
C ASN A 73 -20.80 -21.64 -7.65
N ASP A 74 -20.71 -20.35 -8.00
CA ASP A 74 -20.49 -19.92 -9.37
C ASP A 74 -19.14 -20.43 -9.91
N LYS A 75 -19.22 -21.33 -10.90
CA LYS A 75 -18.03 -21.91 -11.57
C LYS A 75 -17.31 -20.92 -12.47
N SER A 76 -17.96 -19.83 -12.86
CA SER A 76 -17.38 -18.80 -13.75
C SER A 76 -16.30 -17.95 -13.02
N LYS A 77 -16.30 -17.97 -11.69
CA LYS A 77 -15.44 -17.15 -10.81
C LYS A 77 -15.59 -15.64 -11.04
N LEU A 78 -16.64 -15.20 -11.73
CA LEU A 78 -16.91 -13.78 -11.93
C LEU A 78 -17.27 -13.08 -10.62
N LEU A 79 -17.94 -13.80 -9.71
CA LEU A 79 -18.28 -13.34 -8.37
C LEU A 79 -17.50 -14.17 -7.35
N GLN A 80 -16.71 -13.49 -6.51
CA GLN A 80 -16.07 -14.07 -5.35
C GLN A 80 -16.80 -13.60 -4.10
N VAL A 81 -17.69 -14.45 -3.57
CA VAL A 81 -18.46 -14.13 -2.39
C VAL A 81 -17.57 -14.20 -1.15
N GLN A 82 -17.46 -13.06 -0.45
CA GLN A 82 -16.73 -12.94 0.80
C GLN A 82 -17.67 -13.05 1.98
N ASP A 83 -17.28 -13.80 3.00
CA ASP A 83 -18.05 -13.90 4.21
C ASP A 83 -17.97 -12.62 5.05
N VAL A 84 -19.12 -12.12 5.48
CA VAL A 84 -19.27 -10.93 6.31
C VAL A 84 -20.21 -11.22 7.46
N LYS A 85 -19.97 -10.57 8.60
CA LYS A 85 -20.78 -10.77 9.81
C LYS A 85 -22.12 -10.05 9.74
N ASN A 86 -22.10 -8.83 9.22
CA ASN A 86 -23.28 -7.97 9.08
C ASN A 86 -23.03 -6.90 8.01
N ILE A 87 -24.03 -6.05 7.75
CA ILE A 87 -23.96 -4.99 6.74
C ILE A 87 -22.89 -3.94 7.07
N ASP A 88 -22.62 -3.68 8.34
CA ASP A 88 -21.62 -2.67 8.74
C ASP A 88 -20.21 -3.19 8.54
N ASP A 89 -19.94 -4.47 8.82
CA ASP A 89 -18.68 -5.14 8.45
C ASP A 89 -18.47 -5.14 6.93
N ALA A 90 -19.53 -5.40 6.16
CA ALA A 90 -19.47 -5.33 4.71
C ALA A 90 -19.16 -3.91 4.20
N LYS A 91 -19.77 -2.87 4.78
CA LYS A 91 -19.47 -1.47 4.44
C LYS A 91 -18.05 -1.08 4.80
N GLU A 92 -17.52 -1.54 5.93
CA GLU A 92 -16.14 -1.28 6.33
C GLU A 92 -15.15 -1.96 5.38
N LYS A 93 -15.38 -3.23 5.03
CA LYS A 93 -14.59 -3.95 4.01
C LYS A 93 -14.66 -3.26 2.65
N MET A 94 -15.84 -2.77 2.25
CA MET A 94 -16.02 -2.03 1.01
C MET A 94 -15.27 -0.69 1.03
N LYS A 95 -15.28 0.04 2.17
CA LYS A 95 -14.50 1.27 2.36
C LYS A 95 -13.00 1.03 2.22
N ARG A 96 -12.50 -0.14 2.66
CA ARG A 96 -11.08 -0.55 2.53
C ARG A 96 -10.74 -1.21 1.19
N SER A 97 -11.67 -1.26 0.23
CA SER A 97 -11.53 -1.95 -1.06
C SER A 97 -11.21 -3.45 -0.95
N GLU A 98 -11.61 -4.08 0.14
CA GLU A 98 -11.53 -5.53 0.31
C GLU A 98 -12.61 -6.25 -0.48
N ILE A 99 -13.76 -5.58 -0.68
CA ILE A 99 -14.86 -5.99 -1.56
C ILE A 99 -15.26 -4.85 -2.50
N ASP A 100 -15.70 -5.20 -3.69
CA ASP A 100 -16.07 -4.26 -4.77
C ASP A 100 -17.52 -3.78 -4.64
N GLY A 101 -18.36 -4.52 -3.92
CA GLY A 101 -19.74 -4.15 -3.67
C GLY A 101 -20.46 -5.13 -2.77
N ILE A 102 -21.68 -4.73 -2.36
CA ILE A 102 -22.57 -5.54 -1.54
C ILE A 102 -23.81 -5.83 -2.37
N ILE A 103 -24.18 -7.09 -2.47
CA ILE A 103 -25.44 -7.56 -3.06
C ILE A 103 -26.43 -7.74 -1.91
N GLU A 104 -27.41 -6.85 -1.81
CA GLU A 104 -28.44 -6.90 -0.79
C GLU A 104 -29.73 -7.45 -1.39
N LEU A 105 -30.27 -8.49 -0.75
CA LEU A 105 -31.57 -9.06 -1.05
C LEU A 105 -32.56 -8.59 0.02
N PRO A 106 -33.46 -7.63 -0.29
CA PRO A 106 -34.47 -7.15 0.63
C PRO A 106 -35.45 -8.28 1.07
N LYS A 107 -36.20 -8.06 2.16
CA LYS A 107 -37.14 -9.04 2.69
C LYS A 107 -38.16 -9.52 1.65
N GLU A 108 -38.58 -8.64 0.73
CA GLU A 108 -39.55 -8.93 -0.31
C GLU A 108 -38.93 -9.67 -1.53
N PHE A 109 -37.62 -9.94 -1.55
CA PHE A 109 -36.99 -10.62 -2.67
C PHE A 109 -37.39 -12.09 -2.74
N GLY A 110 -37.93 -12.49 -3.90
CA GLY A 110 -38.45 -13.85 -4.11
C GLY A 110 -39.87 -14.08 -3.58
N GLU A 111 -40.53 -13.04 -3.05
CA GLU A 111 -41.99 -13.17 -2.73
C GLU A 111 -42.81 -13.42 -3.94
N VAL A 112 -43.78 -14.32 -3.81
CA VAL A 112 -44.72 -14.67 -4.89
C VAL A 112 -45.78 -13.59 -4.95
N LYS A 113 -45.80 -12.80 -6.04
CA LYS A 113 -46.81 -11.80 -6.30
C LYS A 113 -47.70 -12.26 -7.45
N GLY A 114 -49.03 -12.07 -7.33
CA GLY A 114 -50.05 -12.44 -8.30
C GLY A 114 -50.99 -13.53 -7.78
N GLU A 115 -52.12 -13.74 -8.45
CA GLU A 115 -53.11 -14.73 -8.12
C GLU A 115 -53.16 -15.85 -9.18
N GLY A 116 -53.36 -17.09 -8.76
CA GLY A 116 -53.54 -18.26 -9.60
C GLY A 116 -52.30 -18.60 -10.44
N ALA A 117 -52.50 -18.88 -11.74
CA ALA A 117 -51.43 -19.26 -12.69
C ALA A 117 -50.40 -18.15 -12.97
N LYS A 118 -50.63 -16.93 -12.47
CA LYS A 118 -49.72 -15.79 -12.59
C LYS A 118 -48.88 -15.55 -11.31
N ALA A 119 -49.07 -16.35 -10.29
CA ALA A 119 -48.31 -16.25 -9.04
C ALA A 119 -46.84 -16.65 -9.25
N ARG A 120 -45.88 -15.70 -9.12
CA ARG A 120 -44.45 -15.96 -9.37
C ARG A 120 -43.56 -15.13 -8.44
N PRO A 121 -42.34 -15.64 -8.15
CA PRO A 121 -41.41 -14.89 -7.38
C PRO A 121 -40.96 -13.62 -8.12
N SER A 122 -40.86 -12.52 -7.40
CA SER A 122 -40.46 -11.22 -7.92
C SER A 122 -39.66 -10.47 -6.86
N GLY A 123 -38.95 -9.41 -7.24
CA GLY A 123 -38.22 -8.58 -6.30
C GLY A 123 -37.17 -7.70 -6.93
N THR A 124 -36.58 -6.84 -6.13
CA THR A 124 -35.46 -5.99 -6.54
C THR A 124 -34.21 -6.41 -5.79
N LEU A 125 -33.13 -6.65 -6.52
CA LEU A 125 -31.81 -6.89 -5.97
C LEU A 125 -31.08 -5.54 -5.91
N ASN A 126 -30.55 -5.16 -4.75
CA ASN A 126 -29.80 -3.95 -4.58
C ASN A 126 -28.30 -4.23 -4.69
N VAL A 127 -27.62 -3.53 -5.58
CA VAL A 127 -26.16 -3.48 -5.67
C VAL A 127 -25.71 -2.22 -4.93
N LEU A 128 -25.14 -2.38 -3.74
CA LEU A 128 -24.59 -1.29 -2.96
C LEU A 128 -23.10 -1.18 -3.28
N TYR A 129 -22.64 0.02 -3.59
CA TYR A 129 -21.26 0.30 -3.90
C TYR A 129 -20.79 1.57 -3.18
N ALA A 130 -19.50 1.70 -3.01
CA ALA A 130 -18.93 2.87 -2.35
C ALA A 130 -18.79 4.04 -3.34
N LYS A 131 -19.02 5.25 -2.88
CA LYS A 131 -18.80 6.47 -3.67
C LYS A 131 -17.37 6.48 -4.23
N GLY A 132 -17.21 6.93 -5.47
CA GLY A 132 -15.91 6.97 -6.15
C GLY A 132 -15.49 5.70 -6.86
N GLN A 133 -16.26 4.59 -6.74
CA GLN A 133 -16.04 3.35 -7.50
C GLN A 133 -17.08 3.15 -8.63
N ASP A 134 -17.50 4.22 -9.26
CA ASP A 134 -18.60 4.19 -10.25
C ASP A 134 -18.36 3.23 -11.43
N GLN A 135 -17.09 3.03 -11.84
CA GLN A 135 -16.74 2.12 -12.91
C GLN A 135 -16.91 0.65 -12.49
N ALA A 136 -16.43 0.28 -11.30
CA ALA A 136 -16.62 -1.06 -10.75
C ALA A 136 -18.10 -1.33 -10.45
N ALA A 137 -18.81 -0.32 -9.95
CA ALA A 137 -20.23 -0.36 -9.68
C ALA A 137 -21.06 -0.60 -10.96
N SER A 138 -20.76 0.13 -12.03
CA SER A 138 -21.40 -0.02 -13.33
C SER A 138 -21.16 -1.41 -13.90
N ALA A 139 -19.94 -1.93 -13.82
CA ALA A 139 -19.59 -3.25 -14.29
C ALA A 139 -20.27 -4.36 -13.44
N LEU A 140 -20.27 -4.26 -12.11
CA LEU A 140 -20.95 -5.20 -11.22
C LEU A 140 -22.48 -5.17 -11.46
N THR A 141 -23.06 -3.98 -11.62
CA THR A 141 -24.49 -3.82 -11.94
C THR A 141 -24.83 -4.44 -13.28
N ALA A 142 -23.96 -4.32 -14.30
CA ALA A 142 -24.16 -4.97 -15.60
C ALA A 142 -24.11 -6.50 -15.48
N VAL A 143 -23.17 -7.06 -14.73
CA VAL A 143 -23.09 -8.51 -14.46
C VAL A 143 -24.34 -8.99 -13.73
N MET A 144 -24.77 -8.29 -12.68
CA MET A 144 -26.00 -8.64 -11.95
C MET A 144 -27.25 -8.51 -12.82
N SER A 145 -27.32 -7.50 -13.70
CA SER A 145 -28.42 -7.34 -14.66
C SER A 145 -28.45 -8.47 -15.67
N GLN A 146 -27.30 -8.99 -16.10
CA GLN A 146 -27.22 -10.16 -16.98
C GLN A 146 -27.72 -11.43 -16.28
N VAL A 147 -27.29 -11.66 -15.01
CA VAL A 147 -27.75 -12.80 -14.19
C VAL A 147 -29.25 -12.74 -13.99
N VAL A 148 -29.78 -11.60 -13.54
CA VAL A 148 -31.21 -11.37 -13.34
C VAL A 148 -31.96 -11.47 -14.64
N GLY A 149 -31.40 -10.95 -15.76
CA GLY A 149 -31.95 -11.08 -17.10
C GLY A 149 -32.10 -12.54 -17.59
N SER A 150 -31.12 -13.39 -17.23
CA SER A 150 -31.18 -14.84 -17.51
C SER A 150 -32.30 -15.53 -16.72
N ILE A 151 -32.46 -15.16 -15.44
CA ILE A 151 -33.54 -15.65 -14.59
C ILE A 151 -34.90 -15.21 -15.16
N ASN A 152 -35.05 -13.93 -15.52
CA ASN A 152 -36.26 -13.40 -16.08
C ASN A 152 -36.65 -14.10 -17.40
N LYS A 153 -35.66 -14.38 -18.26
CA LYS A 153 -35.91 -15.15 -19.54
C LYS A 153 -36.35 -16.56 -19.25
N ALA A 154 -35.80 -17.24 -18.29
CA ALA A 154 -36.19 -18.58 -17.88
C ALA A 154 -37.64 -18.62 -17.37
N MET A 155 -38.15 -17.51 -16.82
CA MET A 155 -39.51 -17.37 -16.32
C MET A 155 -40.53 -17.00 -17.40
N GLY A 156 -40.10 -16.59 -18.62
CA GLY A 156 -40.93 -16.45 -19.81
C GLY A 156 -42.02 -15.37 -19.75
N GLN A 157 -41.77 -14.22 -19.10
CA GLN A 157 -42.76 -13.16 -18.90
C GLN A 157 -42.51 -11.91 -19.76
N PRO A 158 -43.58 -11.16 -20.18
CA PRO A 158 -43.44 -9.89 -20.90
C PRO A 158 -42.89 -8.76 -20.04
N GLU A 159 -43.14 -8.78 -18.70
CA GLU A 159 -42.51 -7.86 -17.76
C GLU A 159 -41.53 -8.62 -16.86
N PRO A 160 -40.27 -8.11 -16.69
CA PRO A 160 -39.26 -8.79 -15.88
C PRO A 160 -39.62 -8.72 -14.42
N PRO A 161 -39.88 -9.88 -13.74
CA PRO A 161 -40.28 -9.91 -12.34
C PRO A 161 -39.17 -9.50 -11.38
N PHE A 162 -37.92 -9.64 -11.82
CA PHE A 162 -36.76 -9.22 -11.04
C PHE A 162 -36.09 -8.01 -11.67
N LYS A 163 -35.65 -7.06 -10.81
CA LYS A 163 -34.97 -5.84 -11.20
C LYS A 163 -33.65 -5.72 -10.42
N VAL A 164 -32.69 -5.00 -10.97
CA VAL A 164 -31.46 -4.63 -10.29
C VAL A 164 -31.48 -3.12 -10.06
N ALA A 165 -31.33 -2.72 -8.82
CA ALA A 165 -31.12 -1.33 -8.43
C ALA A 165 -29.68 -1.16 -7.95
N SER A 166 -29.04 -0.04 -8.27
CA SER A 166 -27.71 0.28 -7.78
C SER A 166 -27.76 1.55 -6.95
N GLN A 167 -27.10 1.53 -5.80
CA GLN A 167 -27.07 2.65 -4.88
C GLN A 167 -25.67 2.85 -4.31
N ALA A 168 -25.18 4.09 -4.36
CA ALA A 168 -23.97 4.49 -3.68
C ALA A 168 -24.23 4.59 -2.17
N VAL A 169 -23.44 3.92 -1.36
CA VAL A 169 -23.56 3.92 0.12
C VAL A 169 -22.24 4.21 0.78
N GLY A 170 -22.29 4.91 1.90
CA GLY A 170 -21.11 5.22 2.70
C GLY A 170 -20.27 6.37 2.15
N ASP A 171 -19.06 6.48 2.70
CA ASP A 171 -18.04 7.42 2.25
C ASP A 171 -17.39 6.95 0.94
N GLU A 172 -16.61 7.82 0.30
CA GLU A 172 -15.82 7.43 -0.86
C GLU A 172 -14.89 6.26 -0.51
N ALA A 173 -15.01 5.14 -1.25
CA ALA A 173 -14.10 4.02 -1.11
C ALA A 173 -12.68 4.43 -1.53
N LEU A 174 -11.73 3.78 -0.91
CA LEU A 174 -10.35 3.83 -1.37
C LEU A 174 -10.26 3.11 -2.71
N LYS A 175 -9.66 3.75 -3.71
CA LYS A 175 -9.28 3.04 -4.92
C LYS A 175 -8.22 1.99 -4.56
N THR A 176 -8.25 0.82 -5.18
CA THR A 176 -7.22 -0.22 -5.00
C THR A 176 -5.83 0.35 -5.26
N PHE A 177 -5.73 1.31 -6.19
CA PHE A 177 -4.49 2.04 -6.46
C PHE A 177 -4.03 2.85 -5.26
N ASP A 178 -4.91 3.61 -4.58
CA ASP A 178 -4.54 4.47 -3.44
C ASP A 178 -3.95 3.62 -2.30
N TYR A 179 -4.53 2.45 -2.05
CA TYR A 179 -4.02 1.48 -1.09
C TYR A 179 -2.63 0.97 -1.47
N THR A 180 -2.44 0.56 -2.73
CA THR A 180 -1.18 -0.01 -3.23
C THR A 180 -0.09 1.05 -3.33
N PHE A 181 -0.45 2.28 -3.69
CA PHE A 181 0.48 3.39 -3.85
C PHE A 181 1.26 3.68 -2.57
N THR A 182 0.62 3.64 -1.40
CA THR A 182 1.31 3.87 -0.12
C THR A 182 2.40 2.84 0.15
N GLY A 183 2.16 1.59 -0.22
CA GLY A 183 3.16 0.53 -0.16
C GLY A 183 4.32 0.75 -1.13
N LEU A 184 4.03 1.18 -2.38
CA LEU A 184 5.05 1.53 -3.38
C LEU A 184 5.89 2.73 -2.94
N LEU A 185 5.27 3.71 -2.27
CA LEU A 185 5.97 4.86 -1.70
C LEU A 185 6.95 4.42 -0.60
N ALA A 186 6.50 3.57 0.32
CA ALA A 186 7.37 2.98 1.36
C ALA A 186 8.51 2.14 0.75
N PHE A 187 8.21 1.37 -0.31
CA PHE A 187 9.23 0.64 -1.07
C PHE A 187 10.27 1.55 -1.70
N SER A 188 9.87 2.71 -2.24
CA SER A 188 10.82 3.68 -2.81
C SER A 188 11.80 4.22 -1.77
N LEU A 189 11.31 4.51 -0.55
CA LEU A 189 12.15 4.92 0.57
C LEU A 189 13.14 3.81 0.97
N MET A 190 12.66 2.57 1.05
CA MET A 190 13.48 1.40 1.36
C MET A 190 14.54 1.17 0.29
N SER A 191 14.18 1.24 -0.99
CA SER A 191 15.07 1.02 -2.11
C SER A 191 16.26 1.98 -2.06
N MET A 192 16.00 3.27 -1.89
CA MET A 192 17.06 4.27 -1.78
C MET A 192 17.84 4.14 -0.47
N GLY A 193 17.16 3.94 0.65
CA GLY A 193 17.79 3.85 1.96
C GLY A 193 18.71 2.63 2.07
N ILE A 194 18.19 1.45 1.82
CA ILE A 194 18.93 0.20 2.03
C ILE A 194 19.85 -0.10 0.85
N PHE A 195 19.32 -0.24 -0.38
CA PHE A 195 20.15 -0.65 -1.52
C PHE A 195 21.15 0.42 -1.93
N GLY A 196 20.77 1.70 -1.88
CA GLY A 196 21.68 2.79 -2.19
C GLY A 196 22.91 2.81 -1.28
N LEU A 197 22.71 2.75 0.03
CA LEU A 197 23.79 2.83 1.02
C LEU A 197 24.55 1.52 1.21
N ALA A 198 23.86 0.37 1.14
CA ALA A 198 24.51 -0.92 1.28
C ALA A 198 25.57 -1.14 0.20
N ASN A 199 25.38 -0.62 -0.99
CA ASN A 199 26.38 -0.73 -2.06
C ASN A 199 27.41 0.40 -2.01
N GLN A 200 26.99 1.62 -1.75
CA GLN A 200 27.88 2.78 -1.82
C GLN A 200 28.90 2.84 -0.70
N MET A 201 28.54 2.58 0.56
CA MET A 201 29.47 2.68 1.67
C MET A 201 30.66 1.71 1.54
N PRO A 202 30.45 0.41 1.24
CA PRO A 202 31.58 -0.50 1.00
C PRO A 202 32.46 -0.11 -0.18
N THR A 203 31.85 0.37 -1.28
CA THR A 203 32.62 0.90 -2.43
C THR A 203 33.53 2.03 -2.03
N GLU A 204 33.05 2.96 -1.18
CA GLU A 204 33.87 4.07 -0.68
C GLU A 204 34.98 3.61 0.25
N LYS A 205 34.76 2.57 1.06
CA LYS A 205 35.80 1.93 1.86
C LYS A 205 36.90 1.36 0.96
N GLN A 206 36.53 0.58 -0.07
CA GLN A 206 37.47 -0.03 -1.01
C GLN A 206 38.29 1.00 -1.79
N LYS A 207 37.67 2.12 -2.22
CA LYS A 207 38.35 3.25 -2.90
C LYS A 207 39.26 4.04 -1.97
N GLY A 208 39.29 3.72 -0.66
CA GLY A 208 40.09 4.41 0.33
C GLY A 208 39.64 5.84 0.65
N ASN A 209 38.45 6.25 0.21
CA ASN A 209 37.94 7.59 0.44
C ASN A 209 37.73 7.87 1.93
N TYR A 210 37.31 6.88 2.70
CA TYR A 210 37.13 7.03 4.14
C TYR A 210 38.46 7.09 4.90
N ARG A 211 39.54 6.45 4.40
CA ARG A 211 40.89 6.62 4.97
C ARG A 211 41.38 8.05 4.83
N ARG A 212 41.10 8.69 3.69
CA ARG A 212 41.45 10.12 3.48
C ARG A 212 40.66 11.04 4.41
N LEU A 213 39.36 10.74 4.61
CA LEU A 213 38.54 11.50 5.56
C LEU A 213 39.01 11.34 7.01
N ARG A 214 39.52 10.15 7.38
CA ARG A 214 40.10 9.90 8.71
C ARG A 214 41.38 10.72 8.99
N ALA A 215 42.15 11.04 7.94
CA ALA A 215 43.32 11.90 8.06
C ALA A 215 42.97 13.38 8.32
N ALA A 216 41.73 13.79 8.07
CA ALA A 216 41.18 15.09 8.41
C ALA A 216 40.53 15.01 9.82
N PRO A 217 40.29 16.15 10.50
CA PRO A 217 39.61 16.19 11.80
C PRO A 217 38.09 15.92 11.61
N PHE A 218 37.75 14.73 11.09
CA PHE A 218 36.40 14.32 10.78
C PHE A 218 36.04 13.03 11.52
N THR A 219 34.95 13.04 12.25
CA THR A 219 34.54 11.92 13.10
C THR A 219 33.60 10.95 12.35
N SER A 220 33.54 9.68 12.77
CA SER A 220 32.58 8.71 12.24
C SER A 220 31.12 9.17 12.38
N GLY A 221 30.79 9.85 13.49
CA GLY A 221 29.47 10.44 13.69
C GLY A 221 29.13 11.52 12.65
N GLN A 222 30.09 12.39 12.31
CA GLN A 222 29.90 13.38 11.23
C GLN A 222 29.68 12.72 9.88
N LEU A 223 30.40 11.65 9.57
CA LEU A 223 30.21 10.89 8.34
C LEU A 223 28.82 10.26 8.26
N ILE A 224 28.39 9.59 9.31
CA ILE A 224 27.07 8.95 9.38
C ILE A 224 25.97 9.99 9.25
N ILE A 225 26.04 11.09 10.02
CA ILE A 225 25.02 12.17 9.98
C ILE A 225 24.98 12.83 8.60
N SER A 226 26.13 13.20 8.02
CA SER A 226 26.15 13.83 6.71
C SER A 226 25.60 12.91 5.61
N THR A 227 25.98 11.63 5.66
CA THR A 227 25.44 10.62 4.73
C THR A 227 23.94 10.42 4.92
N ALA A 228 23.48 10.34 6.17
CA ALA A 228 22.05 10.25 6.48
C ALA A 228 21.26 11.42 5.89
N ILE A 229 21.75 12.66 6.06
CA ILE A 229 21.10 13.86 5.50
C ILE A 229 21.01 13.79 3.98
N VAL A 230 22.13 13.46 3.29
CA VAL A 230 22.13 13.35 1.83
C VAL A 230 21.09 12.35 1.33
N TYR A 231 21.10 11.14 1.87
CA TYR A 231 20.22 10.06 1.41
C TYR A 231 18.77 10.30 1.81
N THR A 232 18.50 10.92 2.96
CA THR A 232 17.14 11.32 3.35
C THR A 232 16.59 12.38 2.40
N LEU A 233 17.37 13.42 2.07
CA LEU A 233 16.94 14.45 1.11
C LEU A 233 16.63 13.86 -0.26
N VAL A 234 17.45 12.94 -0.72
CA VAL A 234 17.26 12.29 -2.03
C VAL A 234 16.08 11.32 -1.99
N SER A 235 15.88 10.57 -0.92
CA SER A 235 14.71 9.72 -0.72
C SER A 235 13.42 10.54 -0.72
N LEU A 236 13.40 11.68 -0.04
CA LEU A 236 12.27 12.61 -0.03
C LEU A 236 12.00 13.21 -1.41
N ALA A 237 13.05 13.56 -2.16
CA ALA A 237 12.89 14.04 -3.53
C ALA A 237 12.29 12.95 -4.45
N SER A 238 12.72 11.69 -4.31
CA SER A 238 12.15 10.55 -5.03
C SER A 238 10.68 10.31 -4.65
N ALA A 239 10.38 10.34 -3.35
CA ALA A 239 9.01 10.20 -2.84
C ALA A 239 8.09 11.33 -3.34
N ALA A 240 8.58 12.58 -3.34
CA ALA A 240 7.85 13.73 -3.87
C ALA A 240 7.57 13.56 -5.37
N LEU A 241 8.54 13.10 -6.15
CA LEU A 241 8.35 12.81 -7.57
C LEU A 241 7.29 11.72 -7.78
N MET A 242 7.33 10.64 -6.99
CA MET A 242 6.31 9.57 -7.04
C MET A 242 4.91 10.10 -6.69
N LEU A 243 4.80 10.96 -5.67
CA LEU A 243 3.53 11.61 -5.29
C LEU A 243 2.99 12.46 -6.44
N VAL A 244 3.81 13.30 -7.04
CA VAL A 244 3.40 14.14 -8.18
C VAL A 244 2.94 13.29 -9.35
N VAL A 245 3.70 12.26 -9.73
CA VAL A 245 3.34 11.35 -10.84
C VAL A 245 2.06 10.59 -10.54
N SER A 246 1.87 10.11 -9.30
CA SER A 246 0.66 9.38 -8.91
C SER A 246 -0.59 10.26 -8.94
N MET A 247 -0.48 11.52 -8.52
CA MET A 247 -1.59 12.49 -8.58
C MET A 247 -1.96 12.85 -10.02
N LEU A 248 -0.96 13.07 -10.88
CA LEU A 248 -1.19 13.50 -12.25
C LEU A 248 -1.71 12.36 -13.16
N LEU A 249 -1.13 11.16 -13.07
CA LEU A 249 -1.41 10.08 -14.01
C LEU A 249 -2.43 9.06 -13.48
N PHE A 250 -2.38 8.76 -12.18
CA PHE A 250 -3.26 7.76 -11.56
C PHE A 250 -4.38 8.37 -10.72
N LYS A 251 -4.45 9.71 -10.68
CA LYS A 251 -5.47 10.45 -9.92
C LYS A 251 -5.51 10.05 -8.44
N PHE A 252 -4.33 9.82 -7.86
CA PHE A 252 -4.20 9.57 -6.42
C PHE A 252 -4.75 10.77 -5.66
N THR A 253 -5.60 10.50 -4.66
CA THR A 253 -6.21 11.53 -3.83
C THR A 253 -5.70 11.41 -2.40
N MET A 254 -4.95 12.40 -1.96
CA MET A 254 -4.56 12.53 -0.55
C MET A 254 -5.79 12.94 0.26
N ARG A 255 -6.24 12.07 1.16
CA ARG A 255 -7.42 12.34 2.02
C ARG A 255 -7.05 12.93 3.37
N GLY A 256 -5.85 12.64 3.84
CA GLY A 256 -5.38 13.07 5.15
C GLY A 256 -4.62 14.40 5.15
N ASP A 257 -4.17 14.80 6.33
CA ASP A 257 -3.48 16.04 6.55
C ASP A 257 -2.01 15.98 6.11
N TRP A 258 -1.61 16.89 5.22
CA TRP A 258 -0.22 17.06 4.78
C TRP A 258 0.72 17.42 5.93
N LEU A 259 0.20 18.14 6.95
CA LEU A 259 0.99 18.53 8.11
C LEU A 259 1.42 17.33 8.96
N LEU A 260 0.63 16.25 8.91
CA LEU A 260 0.96 14.96 9.56
C LEU A 260 1.76 14.05 8.64
N PHE A 261 1.43 14.05 7.34
CA PHE A 261 2.04 13.18 6.35
C PHE A 261 3.52 13.48 6.12
N VAL A 262 3.89 14.74 5.88
CA VAL A 262 5.27 15.13 5.56
C VAL A 262 6.26 14.83 6.69
N PRO A 263 5.98 15.13 7.96
CA PRO A 263 6.84 14.69 9.06
C PRO A 263 6.97 13.17 9.18
N PHE A 264 5.85 12.43 9.04
CA PHE A 264 5.89 10.98 9.10
C PHE A 264 6.72 10.39 7.95
N LEU A 265 6.52 10.85 6.72
CA LEU A 265 7.32 10.47 5.53
C LEU A 265 8.82 10.76 5.75
N THR A 266 9.13 11.89 6.39
CA THR A 266 10.51 12.24 6.71
C THR A 266 11.13 11.27 7.72
N LEU A 267 10.42 10.93 8.79
CA LEU A 267 10.87 9.94 9.77
C LEU A 267 11.03 8.56 9.14
N ALA A 268 10.09 8.15 8.28
CA ALA A 268 10.17 6.91 7.52
C ALA A 268 11.43 6.88 6.63
N ALA A 269 11.73 7.96 5.93
CA ALA A 269 12.94 8.09 5.13
C ALA A 269 14.20 7.99 5.99
N VAL A 270 14.25 8.70 7.12
CA VAL A 270 15.38 8.64 8.09
C VAL A 270 15.57 7.20 8.58
N MET A 271 14.50 6.49 8.92
CA MET A 271 14.56 5.11 9.37
C MET A 271 15.15 4.18 8.31
N MET A 272 14.64 4.25 7.07
CA MET A 272 15.12 3.40 5.97
C MET A 272 16.59 3.67 5.62
N VAL A 273 16.98 4.94 5.62
CA VAL A 273 18.38 5.36 5.46
C VAL A 273 19.25 4.81 6.60
N GLY A 274 18.76 4.85 7.84
CA GLY A 274 19.45 4.28 9.01
C GLY A 274 19.72 2.79 8.87
N MET A 275 18.75 2.03 8.32
CA MET A 275 18.94 0.59 8.04
C MET A 275 20.03 0.36 6.99
N GLY A 276 20.04 1.15 5.91
CA GLY A 276 21.10 1.07 4.91
C GLY A 276 22.47 1.46 5.46
N LEU A 277 22.52 2.48 6.32
CA LEU A 277 23.74 2.86 7.04
C LEU A 277 24.24 1.74 7.94
N MET A 278 23.38 1.04 8.65
CA MET A 278 23.74 -0.08 9.51
C MET A 278 24.38 -1.21 8.68
N VAL A 279 23.78 -1.59 7.55
CA VAL A 279 24.32 -2.61 6.64
C VAL A 279 25.65 -2.17 6.05
N GLY A 280 25.72 -0.95 5.50
CA GLY A 280 26.92 -0.40 4.87
C GLY A 280 28.05 -0.13 5.86
N ALA A 281 27.74 0.22 7.12
CA ALA A 281 28.72 0.39 8.17
C ALA A 281 29.41 -0.93 8.55
N TRP A 282 28.64 -2.01 8.62
CA TRP A 282 29.12 -3.35 8.94
C TRP A 282 29.95 -3.96 7.81
N ALA A 283 29.50 -3.86 6.57
CA ALA A 283 30.11 -4.53 5.44
C ALA A 283 31.48 -3.92 5.07
N LYS A 284 32.41 -4.78 4.69
CA LYS A 284 33.74 -4.38 4.18
C LYS A 284 33.75 -4.19 2.67
N ASN A 285 32.92 -4.92 1.94
CA ASN A 285 32.84 -4.93 0.47
C ASN A 285 31.40 -5.19 0.01
N GLU A 286 31.16 -4.99 -1.28
CA GLU A 286 29.84 -5.18 -1.90
C GLU A 286 29.37 -6.64 -1.82
N ASN A 287 30.27 -7.62 -1.88
CA ASN A 287 29.95 -9.05 -1.79
C ASN A 287 29.37 -9.44 -0.43
N GLN A 288 29.61 -8.64 0.60
CA GLN A 288 29.01 -8.83 1.93
C GLN A 288 27.75 -8.00 2.12
N SER A 289 27.74 -6.76 1.62
CA SER A 289 26.60 -5.87 1.84
C SER A 289 25.38 -6.22 0.99
N ALA A 290 25.57 -6.61 -0.26
CA ALA A 290 24.44 -6.89 -1.15
C ALA A 290 23.59 -8.09 -0.71
N PRO A 291 24.17 -9.26 -0.34
CA PRO A 291 23.37 -10.37 0.20
C PRO A 291 22.66 -10.01 1.52
N LEU A 292 23.32 -9.26 2.42
CA LEU A 292 22.70 -8.84 3.68
C LEU A 292 21.57 -7.84 3.45
N ALA A 293 21.76 -6.88 2.54
CA ALA A 293 20.71 -5.94 2.15
C ALA A 293 19.50 -6.68 1.59
N ASN A 294 19.72 -7.66 0.72
CA ASN A 294 18.64 -8.48 0.15
C ASN A 294 17.94 -9.32 1.24
N LEU A 295 18.69 -9.94 2.14
CA LEU A 295 18.15 -10.74 3.23
C LEU A 295 17.22 -9.92 4.16
N ILE A 296 17.53 -8.64 4.36
CA ILE A 296 16.70 -7.73 5.15
C ILE A 296 15.53 -7.20 4.31
N SER A 297 15.78 -6.78 3.07
CA SER A 297 14.80 -6.05 2.26
C SER A 297 13.70 -6.96 1.72
N PHE A 298 13.99 -8.20 1.28
CA PHE A 298 12.96 -9.08 0.74
C PHE A 298 11.86 -9.44 1.75
N PRO A 299 12.19 -9.89 2.99
CA PRO A 299 11.14 -10.07 3.99
C PRO A 299 10.37 -8.79 4.28
N MET A 300 11.05 -7.65 4.40
CA MET A 300 10.39 -6.36 4.62
C MET A 300 9.42 -6.02 3.49
N MET A 301 9.82 -6.21 2.24
CA MET A 301 9.01 -5.91 1.07
C MET A 301 7.72 -6.74 1.03
N PHE A 302 7.83 -8.05 1.26
CA PHE A 302 6.68 -8.96 1.13
C PHE A 302 5.83 -9.08 2.39
N LEU A 303 6.45 -8.99 3.57
CA LEU A 303 5.76 -9.24 4.84
C LEU A 303 5.27 -7.97 5.54
N SER A 304 5.62 -6.77 5.07
CA SER A 304 5.19 -5.51 5.69
C SER A 304 3.80 -5.04 5.28
N GLY A 305 3.15 -5.70 4.32
CA GLY A 305 1.91 -5.20 3.75
C GLY A 305 2.08 -4.18 2.62
N ALA A 306 3.33 -3.93 2.14
CA ALA A 306 3.60 -2.96 1.08
C ALA A 306 3.06 -3.40 -0.28
N PHE A 307 3.30 -4.64 -0.69
CA PHE A 307 2.87 -5.21 -1.96
C PHE A 307 1.58 -6.02 -1.85
N PHE A 308 1.42 -6.74 -0.76
CA PHE A 308 0.24 -7.55 -0.49
C PHE A 308 -0.44 -7.04 0.77
N PRO A 309 -1.74 -6.76 0.73
CA PRO A 309 -2.48 -6.30 1.89
C PRO A 309 -2.36 -7.27 3.08
N SER A 310 -2.02 -6.72 4.25
CA SER A 310 -1.81 -7.51 5.48
C SER A 310 -3.06 -8.26 5.95
N PHE A 311 -4.25 -7.79 5.57
CA PHE A 311 -5.51 -8.49 5.90
C PHE A 311 -5.67 -9.84 5.17
N LEU A 312 -4.96 -10.06 4.04
CA LEU A 312 -4.93 -11.33 3.32
C LEU A 312 -3.99 -12.36 3.97
N PHE A 313 -3.20 -11.95 4.96
CA PHE A 313 -2.24 -12.82 5.60
C PHE A 313 -2.92 -13.82 6.54
N PRO A 314 -2.47 -15.09 6.55
CA PRO A 314 -2.90 -16.04 7.58
C PRO A 314 -2.41 -15.57 8.97
N GLU A 315 -3.08 -16.00 10.03
CA GLU A 315 -2.85 -15.50 11.40
C GLU A 315 -1.39 -15.61 11.86
N TRP A 316 -0.71 -16.71 11.51
CA TRP A 316 0.70 -16.89 11.84
C TRP A 316 1.61 -15.84 11.18
N LEU A 317 1.23 -15.38 9.97
CA LEU A 317 2.00 -14.38 9.24
C LEU A 317 1.71 -12.97 9.74
N LYS A 318 0.48 -12.69 10.20
CA LYS A 318 0.13 -11.43 10.87
C LYS A 318 0.94 -11.25 12.16
N ALA A 319 1.17 -12.34 12.91
CA ALA A 319 2.02 -12.32 14.10
C ALA A 319 3.48 -11.94 13.78
N ILE A 320 4.01 -12.34 12.62
CA ILE A 320 5.36 -11.96 12.16
C ILE A 320 5.37 -10.52 11.63
N ASN A 321 4.35 -10.14 10.87
CA ASN A 321 4.24 -8.83 10.22
C ASN A 321 4.45 -7.66 11.20
N GLN A 322 3.89 -7.74 12.40
CA GLN A 322 4.01 -6.68 13.42
C GLN A 322 5.46 -6.40 13.88
N PHE A 323 6.39 -7.37 13.71
CA PHE A 323 7.80 -7.19 14.04
C PHE A 323 8.65 -6.69 12.87
N ILE A 324 8.08 -6.60 11.67
CA ILE A 324 8.78 -6.12 10.49
C ILE A 324 8.93 -4.59 10.58
N PRO A 325 10.16 -4.05 10.55
CA PRO A 325 10.37 -2.59 10.71
C PRO A 325 9.65 -1.73 9.68
N MET A 326 9.40 -2.24 8.49
CA MET A 326 8.69 -1.53 7.43
C MET A 326 7.16 -1.48 7.66
N THR A 327 6.59 -2.38 8.46
CA THR A 327 5.15 -2.42 8.73
C THR A 327 4.62 -1.10 9.30
N PRO A 328 5.17 -0.53 10.39
CA PRO A 328 4.68 0.74 10.90
C PRO A 328 4.83 1.90 9.89
N VAL A 329 5.79 1.80 8.96
CA VAL A 329 5.93 2.80 7.87
C VAL A 329 4.77 2.68 6.89
N VAL A 330 4.49 1.48 6.40
CA VAL A 330 3.40 1.23 5.44
C VAL A 330 2.05 1.58 6.06
N ASP A 331 1.79 1.11 7.27
CA ASP A 331 0.53 1.35 7.97
C ASP A 331 0.34 2.83 8.30
N GLY A 332 1.38 3.51 8.78
CA GLY A 332 1.30 4.93 9.09
C GLY A 332 1.09 5.80 7.85
N LEU A 333 1.81 5.53 6.74
CA LEU A 333 1.58 6.23 5.48
C LEU A 333 0.15 6.00 4.97
N ARG A 334 -0.39 4.78 5.11
CA ARG A 334 -1.74 4.43 4.70
C ARG A 334 -2.79 5.11 5.56
N LEU A 335 -2.72 4.98 6.87
CA LEU A 335 -3.63 5.63 7.81
C LEU A 335 -3.73 7.13 7.56
N ILE A 336 -2.59 7.80 7.38
CA ILE A 336 -2.58 9.24 7.14
C ILE A 336 -3.12 9.57 5.75
N SER A 337 -2.60 8.94 4.68
CA SER A 337 -2.89 9.38 3.32
C SER A 337 -4.25 8.94 2.80
N THR A 338 -4.76 7.79 3.24
CA THR A 338 -5.98 7.19 2.67
C THR A 338 -7.15 7.14 3.66
N GLU A 339 -6.89 7.01 4.95
CA GLU A 339 -7.94 6.86 5.97
C GLU A 339 -8.21 8.15 6.74
N ASN A 340 -7.44 9.23 6.47
CA ASN A 340 -7.54 10.52 7.17
C ASN A 340 -7.46 10.36 8.71
N ALA A 341 -6.58 9.47 9.16
CA ALA A 341 -6.43 9.17 10.57
C ALA A 341 -5.86 10.36 11.35
N SER A 342 -6.33 10.54 12.57
CA SER A 342 -5.85 11.56 13.50
C SER A 342 -4.45 11.23 14.03
N LEU A 343 -3.75 12.24 14.58
CA LEU A 343 -2.45 12.02 15.22
C LEU A 343 -2.49 10.93 16.30
N ALA A 344 -3.58 10.85 17.07
CA ALA A 344 -3.72 9.86 18.15
C ALA A 344 -3.75 8.42 17.61
N GLU A 345 -4.39 8.20 16.46
CA GLU A 345 -4.50 6.89 15.82
C GLU A 345 -3.18 6.44 15.19
N VAL A 346 -2.34 7.38 14.74
CA VAL A 346 -1.04 7.11 14.09
C VAL A 346 0.12 7.10 15.09
N LEU A 347 -0.12 7.46 16.35
CA LEU A 347 0.91 7.55 17.39
C LEU A 347 1.69 6.23 17.59
N PRO A 348 1.07 5.04 17.56
CA PRO A 348 1.81 3.77 17.63
C PRO A 348 2.82 3.59 16.49
N GLN A 349 2.47 3.99 15.26
CA GLN A 349 3.34 3.91 14.09
C GLN A 349 4.50 4.90 14.20
N PHE A 350 4.25 6.12 14.67
CA PHE A 350 5.31 7.08 15.01
C PHE A 350 6.27 6.51 16.05
N GLY A 351 5.74 5.90 17.11
CA GLY A 351 6.54 5.25 18.16
C GLY A 351 7.41 4.13 17.62
N GLY A 352 6.84 3.26 16.79
CA GLY A 352 7.54 2.15 16.14
C GLY A 352 8.69 2.65 15.24
N VAL A 353 8.42 3.64 14.39
CA VAL A 353 9.41 4.25 13.50
C VAL A 353 10.55 4.92 14.31
N LEU A 354 10.21 5.70 15.34
CA LEU A 354 11.21 6.36 16.20
C LEU A 354 12.08 5.35 16.95
N LEU A 355 11.49 4.29 17.50
CA LEU A 355 12.24 3.22 18.15
C LEU A 355 13.23 2.57 17.19
N CYS A 356 12.79 2.24 15.98
CA CYS A 356 13.65 1.68 14.94
C CYS A 356 14.77 2.66 14.57
N ILE A 357 14.51 3.95 14.41
CA ILE A 357 15.54 4.98 14.14
C ILE A 357 16.64 4.92 15.22
N VAL A 358 16.26 4.95 16.49
CA VAL A 358 17.23 4.91 17.60
C VAL A 358 18.10 3.65 17.50
N VAL A 359 17.48 2.49 17.31
CA VAL A 359 18.20 1.20 17.25
C VAL A 359 19.15 1.16 16.06
N VAL A 360 18.70 1.51 14.85
CA VAL A 360 19.52 1.38 13.64
C VAL A 360 20.67 2.38 13.60
N TYR A 361 20.48 3.61 14.11
CA TYR A 361 21.56 4.60 14.15
C TYR A 361 22.60 4.29 15.22
N ILE A 362 22.18 3.81 16.39
CA ILE A 362 23.13 3.32 17.41
C ILE A 362 23.94 2.14 16.86
N ALA A 363 23.28 1.19 16.17
CA ALA A 363 23.94 0.07 15.52
C ALA A 363 24.90 0.54 14.41
N ALA A 364 24.49 1.47 13.56
CA ALA A 364 25.32 2.01 12.50
C ALA A 364 26.59 2.68 13.04
N ILE A 365 26.48 3.48 14.13
CA ILE A 365 27.63 4.13 14.74
C ILE A 365 28.58 3.11 15.38
N LYS A 366 28.06 2.09 16.08
CA LYS A 366 28.87 1.07 16.76
C LYS A 366 29.54 0.10 15.78
N LEU A 367 28.87 -0.23 14.69
CA LEU A 367 29.36 -1.18 13.67
C LEU A 367 30.28 -0.51 12.65
N PHE A 368 30.28 0.81 12.59
CA PHE A 368 31.07 1.53 11.58
C PHE A 368 32.56 1.29 11.76
N ARG A 369 33.19 0.87 10.68
CA ARG A 369 34.65 0.71 10.55
C ARG A 369 35.13 1.54 9.37
N TRP A 370 36.27 2.22 9.58
CA TRP A 370 36.89 3.04 8.54
C TRP A 370 37.50 2.21 7.40
N GLU A 371 37.70 0.94 7.65
CA GLU A 371 38.35 -0.04 6.76
C GLU A 371 37.52 -1.31 6.65
#